data_66dc05b2385ef67a470e7ae5f3ee4cab
#
_entry.id   66dc05b2385ef67a470e7ae5f3ee4cab
#
_cell.length_a   1.000
_cell.length_b   1.000
_cell.length_c   1.000
_cell.angle_alpha   90.00
_cell.angle_beta   90.00
_cell.angle_gamma   90.00
#
_symmetry.space_group_name_H-M   'P 1'
#
loop_
_entity.id
_entity.type
_entity.pdbx_description
1 polymer ?
#
loop_
_entity_poly.entity_id
_entity_poly.type
_entity_poly.pdbx_seq_one_letter_code
_entity_poly.pdbx_strand_id
1 'polypeptide(L)'
;MKITNFAMLAGVAAALSACGGSNVVEPANLDDARVFYSFNSAEISEEARANLLGQAMYLKSNADVKVQIAGNADERGTTEYNLALGQRRANAAKEVIVKDGIDAKRISTISYGKERPLVKGTGESVWKFNRNATTTVK
;
A
#
# COMPACT_ATOMS: atom_id res chain seq x y z
N MET A 1 17.42 17.49 -42.90
CA MET A 1 17.18 17.46 -42.47
C MET A 1 16.55 17.12 -41.72
N LYS A 2 16.42 16.99 -41.51
CA LYS A 2 15.94 16.89 -40.89
C LYS A 2 15.29 16.27 -40.19
N ILE A 3 15.25 16.06 -40.09
CA ILE A 3 14.71 15.63 -39.51
C ILE A 3 14.24 15.28 -38.71
N THR A 4 14.20 15.38 -38.64
CA THR A 4 13.85 15.27 -37.86
C THR A 4 13.14 14.83 -37.22
N ASN A 5 12.93 14.74 -37.25
CA ASN A 5 12.27 14.51 -36.61
C ASN A 5 11.82 13.81 -36.00
N PHE A 6 11.80 13.66 -35.93
CA PHE A 6 11.29 13.13 -35.41
C PHE A 6 10.99 12.72 -34.51
N ALA A 7 11.08 12.77 -34.27
CA ALA A 7 10.89 12.32 -33.42
C ALA A 7 10.03 12.12 -32.82
N MET A 8 9.81 12.13 -32.86
CA MET A 8 9.16 11.94 -32.32
C MET A 8 8.52 11.28 -31.88
N LEU A 9 8.42 11.14 -32.01
CA LEU A 9 7.80 10.66 -31.63
C LEU A 9 7.56 10.13 -30.81
N ALA A 10 7.75 10.00 -30.68
CA ALA A 10 7.71 9.48 -29.95
C ALA A 10 6.98 9.54 -29.07
N GLY A 11 6.92 9.81 -28.80
CA GLY A 11 6.25 10.03 -27.84
C GLY A 11 5.23 9.32 -27.79
N VAL A 12 5.02 9.21 -28.36
CA VAL A 12 4.07 8.70 -28.31
C VAL A 12 3.87 7.80 -27.65
N ALA A 13 4.33 7.36 -27.75
CA ALA A 13 4.20 6.47 -27.15
C ALA A 13 3.61 6.55 -26.13
N ALA A 14 3.94 7.01 -25.76
CA ALA A 14 3.46 7.18 -24.66
C ALA A 14 2.23 6.89 -24.65
N ALA A 15 1.93 7.23 -25.35
CA ALA A 15 0.72 7.11 -25.28
C ALA A 15 0.29 5.95 -24.91
N LEU A 16 0.64 5.38 -25.33
CA LEU A 16 0.14 4.31 -25.07
C LEU A 16 -0.10 4.08 -23.93
N SER A 17 0.51 4.22 -23.51
CA SER A 17 0.39 3.92 -22.31
C SER A 17 -0.79 4.29 -21.87
N ALA A 18 -0.97 5.10 -22.13
CA ALA A 18 -2.05 5.57 -21.60
C ALA A 18 -2.94 4.58 -21.54
N CYS A 19 -3.06 4.01 -22.34
CA CYS A 19 -4.01 3.22 -22.25
C CYS A 19 -3.97 2.43 -21.23
N GLY A 20 -3.31 1.90 -21.12
CA GLY A 20 -3.39 1.03 -20.22
C GLY A 20 -4.00 1.48 -19.15
N GLY A 21 -3.83 2.24 -18.84
CA GLY A 21 -4.38 2.64 -17.80
C GLY A 21 -4.60 1.86 -16.80
N SER A 22 -4.91 1.42 -16.69
CA SER A 22 -5.22 0.73 -15.78
C SER A 22 -4.90 1.05 -14.55
N ASN A 23 -5.12 0.65 -13.72
CA ASN A 23 -5.02 0.82 -12.41
C ASN A 23 -3.73 0.61 -11.88
N VAL A 24 -2.77 0.77 -12.54
CA VAL A 24 -1.51 0.50 -12.02
C VAL A 24 -1.11 1.50 -11.06
N VAL A 25 -0.66 1.07 -9.96
CA VAL A 25 -0.15 1.93 -8.98
C VAL A 25 1.17 2.42 -9.44
N GLU A 26 1.37 3.68 -9.34
CA GLU A 26 2.63 4.24 -9.66
C GLU A 26 3.46 4.24 -8.46
N PRO A 27 4.31 3.37 -8.31
CA PRO A 27 5.03 3.22 -7.06
C PRO A 27 6.26 4.07 -6.97
N ALA A 28 6.18 5.26 -7.36
CA ALA A 28 7.37 6.07 -7.27
C ALA A 28 7.79 6.31 -5.85
N ASN A 29 6.90 6.18 -4.92
CA ASN A 29 7.24 6.50 -3.56
C ASN A 29 6.35 5.66 -2.66
N LEU A 30 6.96 4.85 -1.83
CA LEU A 30 6.20 3.99 -0.96
C LEU A 30 5.88 4.61 0.39
N ASP A 31 6.43 5.79 0.68
CA ASP A 31 6.13 6.37 1.98
C ASP A 31 4.67 6.67 2.07
N ASP A 32 4.04 6.16 3.11
CA ASP A 32 2.63 6.37 3.36
C ASP A 32 1.72 5.71 2.34
N ALA A 33 2.21 4.73 1.60
CA ALA A 33 1.31 3.92 0.78
C ALA A 33 0.39 3.16 1.72
N ARG A 34 -0.91 3.21 1.47
CA ARG A 34 -1.89 2.63 2.40
C ARG A 34 -2.88 1.76 1.70
N VAL A 35 -3.31 0.73 2.41
CA VAL A 35 -4.47 -0.05 2.01
C VAL A 35 -5.46 -0.03 3.16
N PHE A 36 -6.72 -0.19 2.85
CA PHE A 36 -7.79 -0.02 3.82
C PHE A 36 -8.57 -1.31 4.02
N TYR A 37 -9.23 -1.42 5.16
CA TYR A 37 -9.88 -2.66 5.56
C TYR A 37 -11.29 -2.39 6.03
N SER A 38 -12.13 -3.40 5.93
CA SER A 38 -13.48 -3.34 6.47
C SER A 38 -13.44 -3.46 7.99
N PHE A 39 -14.51 -3.06 8.63
CA PHE A 39 -14.61 -3.14 10.08
C PHE A 39 -14.33 -4.56 10.55
N ASN A 40 -13.53 -4.68 11.57
CA ASN A 40 -13.27 -5.95 12.25
C ASN A 40 -12.65 -7.01 11.32
N SER A 41 -12.00 -6.61 10.27
CA SER A 41 -11.49 -7.53 9.25
C SER A 41 -10.05 -7.18 8.89
N ALA A 42 -9.28 -8.20 8.59
CA ALA A 42 -7.94 -8.06 8.01
C ALA A 42 -7.92 -8.65 6.60
N GLU A 43 -9.09 -8.82 6.00
CA GLU A 43 -9.16 -9.41 4.67
C GLU A 43 -8.73 -8.42 3.61
N ILE A 44 -7.96 -8.88 2.63
CA ILE A 44 -7.43 -8.02 1.59
C ILE A 44 -8.45 -7.93 0.46
N SER A 45 -8.96 -6.73 0.22
CA SER A 45 -9.88 -6.51 -0.88
C SER A 45 -9.13 -6.52 -2.20
N GLU A 46 -9.86 -6.54 -3.31
CA GLU A 46 -9.21 -6.49 -4.62
C GLU A 46 -8.45 -5.19 -4.80
N GLU A 47 -9.01 -4.08 -4.32
CA GLU A 47 -8.33 -2.81 -4.40
C GLU A 47 -7.04 -2.83 -3.58
N ALA A 48 -7.11 -3.37 -2.38
CA ALA A 48 -5.93 -3.45 -1.53
C ALA A 48 -4.88 -4.34 -2.18
N ARG A 49 -5.30 -5.45 -2.77
CA ARG A 49 -4.36 -6.35 -3.42
C ARG A 49 -3.64 -5.65 -4.57
N ALA A 50 -4.37 -4.92 -5.40
CA ALA A 50 -3.75 -4.21 -6.52
C ALA A 50 -2.72 -3.21 -6.02
N ASN A 51 -3.04 -2.50 -4.94
CA ASN A 51 -2.10 -1.55 -4.35
C ASN A 51 -0.85 -2.27 -3.84
N LEU A 52 -1.04 -3.38 -3.15
CA LEU A 52 0.09 -4.13 -2.58
C LEU A 52 0.96 -4.74 -3.66
N LEU A 53 0.36 -5.17 -4.78
CA LEU A 53 1.16 -5.67 -5.88
C LEU A 53 1.97 -4.55 -6.52
N GLY A 54 1.44 -3.34 -6.55
CA GLY A 54 2.21 -2.18 -6.97
C GLY A 54 3.38 -1.91 -6.06
N GLN A 55 3.18 -2.05 -4.75
CA GLN A 55 4.28 -1.90 -3.80
C GLN A 55 5.34 -2.97 -4.04
N ALA A 56 4.91 -4.21 -4.31
CA ALA A 56 5.86 -5.28 -4.61
C ALA A 56 6.65 -4.96 -5.86
N MET A 57 6.01 -4.39 -6.87
CA MET A 57 6.70 -4.02 -8.09
C MET A 57 7.79 -2.99 -7.82
N TYR A 58 7.48 -2.00 -7.00
CA TYR A 58 8.49 -1.01 -6.62
C TYR A 58 9.66 -1.70 -5.90
N LEU A 59 9.36 -2.61 -5.00
CA LEU A 59 10.41 -3.29 -4.24
C LEU A 59 11.26 -4.19 -5.13
N LYS A 60 10.69 -4.77 -6.17
CA LYS A 60 11.46 -5.56 -7.11
C LYS A 60 12.44 -4.69 -7.88
N SER A 61 12.05 -3.47 -8.21
CA SER A 61 12.89 -2.57 -8.96
C SER A 61 13.90 -1.82 -8.09
N ASN A 62 13.76 -1.93 -6.78
CA ASN A 62 14.63 -1.20 -5.86
C ASN A 62 15.11 -2.15 -4.78
N ALA A 63 16.07 -2.99 -5.15
CA ALA A 63 16.46 -4.16 -4.36
C ALA A 63 16.94 -3.84 -2.96
N ASP A 64 17.46 -2.65 -2.73
CA ASP A 64 18.00 -2.31 -1.43
C ASP A 64 16.97 -1.72 -0.48
N VAL A 65 15.77 -1.47 -0.93
CA VAL A 65 14.77 -0.81 -0.11
C VAL A 65 14.15 -1.79 0.87
N LYS A 66 14.03 -1.36 2.11
CA LYS A 66 13.33 -2.10 3.15
C LYS A 66 12.18 -1.24 3.64
N VAL A 67 11.12 -1.89 4.06
CA VAL A 67 9.92 -1.17 4.49
C VAL A 67 9.39 -1.72 5.80
N GLN A 68 8.58 -0.90 6.45
CA GLN A 68 7.80 -1.34 7.60
C GLN A 68 6.35 -1.14 7.26
N ILE A 69 5.53 -2.12 7.58
CA ILE A 69 4.08 -2.01 7.39
C ILE A 69 3.45 -1.90 8.77
N ALA A 70 2.74 -0.80 9.00
CA ALA A 70 2.09 -0.55 10.29
C ALA A 70 0.60 -0.79 10.14
N GLY A 71 0.05 -1.67 10.96
CA GLY A 71 -1.38 -1.94 10.95
C GLY A 71 -2.10 -1.10 11.96
N ASN A 72 -3.26 -0.60 11.58
CA ASN A 72 -4.05 0.34 12.39
C ASN A 72 -5.52 -0.06 12.41
N ALA A 73 -6.21 0.37 13.44
CA ALA A 73 -7.64 0.09 13.62
C ALA A 73 -8.36 1.38 13.98
N ASP A 74 -9.67 1.39 13.80
CA ASP A 74 -10.44 2.55 14.24
C ASP A 74 -10.62 2.49 15.76
N GLU A 75 -11.27 3.49 16.32
CA GLU A 75 -11.28 3.67 17.77
C GLU A 75 -12.15 2.68 18.53
N ARG A 76 -12.96 1.90 17.86
CA ARG A 76 -13.91 1.02 18.53
C ARG A 76 -13.25 -0.22 19.08
N GLY A 77 -13.58 -0.58 20.30
CA GLY A 77 -13.06 -1.79 20.92
C GLY A 77 -11.92 -1.52 21.87
N THR A 78 -11.42 -2.58 22.46
CA THR A 78 -10.35 -2.45 23.47
C THR A 78 -9.01 -2.20 22.78
N THR A 79 -8.09 -1.66 23.55
CA THR A 79 -6.73 -1.45 23.06
C THR A 79 -6.10 -2.78 22.66
N GLU A 80 -6.27 -3.81 23.48
CA GLU A 80 -5.64 -5.10 23.20
C GLU A 80 -6.20 -5.73 21.92
N TYR A 81 -7.52 -5.67 21.77
CA TYR A 81 -8.14 -6.25 20.58
C TYR A 81 -7.63 -5.54 19.32
N ASN A 82 -7.54 -4.22 19.39
CA ASN A 82 -7.13 -3.45 18.23
C ASN A 82 -5.65 -3.57 17.91
N LEU A 83 -4.81 -3.78 18.93
CA LEU A 83 -3.42 -4.09 18.65
C LEU A 83 -3.29 -5.40 17.89
N ALA A 84 -4.06 -6.40 18.28
CA ALA A 84 -4.03 -7.68 17.58
C ALA A 84 -4.60 -7.54 16.16
N LEU A 85 -5.66 -6.79 15.99
CA LEU A 85 -6.26 -6.58 14.68
C LEU A 85 -5.29 -5.85 13.76
N GLY A 86 -4.63 -4.82 14.28
CA GLY A 86 -3.64 -4.08 13.50
C GLY A 86 -2.51 -4.99 13.06
N GLN A 87 -2.07 -5.91 13.95
CA GLN A 87 -1.01 -6.83 13.58
C GLN A 87 -1.47 -7.78 12.47
N ARG A 88 -2.71 -8.27 12.56
CA ARG A 88 -3.24 -9.14 11.51
C ARG A 88 -3.31 -8.40 10.18
N ARG A 89 -3.67 -7.12 10.21
CA ARG A 89 -3.74 -6.31 9.00
C ARG A 89 -2.36 -6.12 8.38
N ALA A 90 -1.38 -5.80 9.22
CA ALA A 90 -0.01 -5.63 8.72
C ALA A 90 0.52 -6.94 8.16
N ASN A 91 0.24 -8.06 8.84
CA ASN A 91 0.70 -9.35 8.37
C ASN A 91 0.03 -9.75 7.05
N ALA A 92 -1.26 -9.45 6.91
CA ALA A 92 -1.98 -9.78 5.68
C ALA A 92 -1.41 -8.99 4.50
N ALA A 93 -1.09 -7.72 4.72
CA ALA A 93 -0.49 -6.90 3.67
C ALA A 93 0.89 -7.43 3.30
N LYS A 94 1.70 -7.74 4.31
CA LYS A 94 3.04 -8.29 4.06
C LYS A 94 2.95 -9.58 3.26
N GLU A 95 1.99 -10.42 3.58
CA GLU A 95 1.89 -11.71 2.93
C GLU A 95 1.65 -11.57 1.43
N VAL A 96 0.85 -10.60 1.02
CA VAL A 96 0.62 -10.38 -0.40
C VAL A 96 1.92 -10.02 -1.10
N ILE A 97 2.71 -9.15 -0.49
CA ILE A 97 3.96 -8.70 -1.08
C ILE A 97 4.99 -9.83 -1.14
N VAL A 98 5.07 -10.61 -0.05
CA VAL A 98 6.03 -11.72 0.00
C VAL A 98 5.67 -12.77 -1.05
N LYS A 99 4.38 -13.08 -1.19
CA LYS A 99 3.97 -14.08 -2.17
C LYS A 99 4.23 -13.63 -3.59
N ASP A 100 4.34 -12.33 -3.79
CA ASP A 100 4.65 -11.80 -5.12
C ASP A 100 6.15 -11.78 -5.39
N GLY A 101 6.95 -12.32 -4.48
CA GLY A 101 8.37 -12.54 -4.75
C GLY A 101 9.35 -11.69 -3.94
N ILE A 102 8.87 -10.91 -2.98
CA ILE A 102 9.77 -10.07 -2.18
C ILE A 102 10.21 -10.85 -0.95
N ASP A 103 11.50 -10.79 -0.65
CA ASP A 103 12.07 -11.45 0.51
C ASP A 103 11.42 -10.91 1.79
N ALA A 104 10.92 -11.78 2.62
CA ALA A 104 10.26 -11.39 3.85
C ALA A 104 11.15 -10.55 4.77
N LYS A 105 12.45 -10.72 4.67
CA LYS A 105 13.37 -9.97 5.52
C LYS A 105 13.41 -8.49 5.19
N ARG A 106 12.88 -8.12 4.05
CA ARG A 106 12.84 -6.70 3.66
C ARG A 106 11.62 -5.99 4.22
N ILE A 107 10.69 -6.74 4.87
CA ILE A 107 9.44 -6.17 5.31
C ILE A 107 9.24 -6.47 6.79
N SER A 108 9.23 -5.43 7.62
CA SER A 108 8.89 -5.61 9.02
C SER A 108 7.47 -5.14 9.25
N THR A 109 6.83 -5.64 10.31
CA THR A 109 5.46 -5.25 10.63
C THR A 109 5.39 -4.74 12.05
N ILE A 110 4.43 -3.86 12.29
CA ILE A 110 4.17 -3.36 13.62
C ILE A 110 2.68 -3.02 13.68
N SER A 111 2.11 -3.06 14.86
CA SER A 111 0.74 -2.64 15.05
C SER A 111 0.69 -1.46 15.99
N TYR A 112 -0.02 -0.42 15.61
CA TYR A 112 -0.30 0.69 16.51
C TYR A 112 -1.74 0.59 17.04
N GLY A 113 -2.50 -0.41 16.58
CA GLY A 113 -3.87 -0.56 17.02
C GLY A 113 -4.68 0.69 16.74
N LYS A 114 -5.35 1.19 17.75
CA LYS A 114 -6.15 2.40 17.58
C LYS A 114 -5.44 3.65 18.07
N GLU A 115 -4.13 3.56 18.36
CA GLU A 115 -3.42 4.65 19.01
C GLU A 115 -2.95 5.74 18.06
N ARG A 116 -2.94 5.50 16.77
CA ARG A 116 -2.46 6.47 15.80
C ARG A 116 -3.48 6.69 14.69
N PRO A 117 -4.59 7.33 15.01
CA PRO A 117 -5.61 7.55 13.97
C PRO A 117 -5.09 8.46 12.87
N LEU A 118 -5.37 8.09 11.64
CA LEU A 118 -5.04 8.94 10.51
C LEU A 118 -5.94 10.16 10.50
N VAL A 119 -7.21 9.96 10.85
CA VAL A 119 -8.17 11.05 10.93
C VAL A 119 -8.81 11.01 12.31
N LYS A 120 -8.84 12.13 12.99
CA LYS A 120 -9.44 12.19 14.31
C LYS A 120 -10.92 12.42 14.19
N GLY A 121 -11.68 11.90 15.13
CA GLY A 121 -13.12 12.07 15.15
C GLY A 121 -13.82 10.73 15.27
N THR A 122 -15.10 10.76 15.01
CA THR A 122 -15.92 9.59 15.26
C THR A 122 -16.92 9.42 14.12
N GLY A 123 -17.37 8.21 13.90
CA GLY A 123 -18.32 7.89 12.85
C GLY A 123 -17.63 7.22 11.67
N GLU A 124 -18.42 6.55 10.85
CA GLU A 124 -17.86 5.77 9.75
C GLU A 124 -17.09 6.64 8.76
N SER A 125 -17.49 7.88 8.57
CA SER A 125 -16.77 8.76 7.63
C SER A 125 -15.34 9.02 8.06
N VAL A 126 -15.04 8.81 9.35
CA VAL A 126 -13.71 8.96 9.90
C VAL A 126 -13.05 7.60 10.07
N TRP A 127 -13.79 6.64 10.63
CA TRP A 127 -13.25 5.35 10.97
C TRP A 127 -12.68 4.60 9.75
N LYS A 128 -13.29 4.78 8.59
CA LYS A 128 -12.83 4.07 7.40
C LYS A 128 -11.39 4.41 7.03
N PHE A 129 -10.95 5.61 7.35
CA PHE A 129 -9.57 5.99 7.07
C PHE A 129 -8.59 5.44 8.10
N ASN A 130 -9.08 5.06 9.27
CA ASN A 130 -8.20 4.57 10.32
C ASN A 130 -8.02 3.05 10.28
N ARG A 131 -8.79 2.37 9.47
CA ARG A 131 -8.64 0.94 9.28
C ARG A 131 -7.69 0.72 8.10
N ASN A 132 -6.41 0.67 8.40
CA ASN A 132 -5.44 0.64 7.31
C ASN A 132 -4.17 -0.12 7.68
N ALA A 133 -3.36 -0.35 6.66
CA ALA A 133 -1.98 -0.78 6.82
C ALA A 133 -1.17 0.18 5.99
N THR A 134 -0.21 0.84 6.61
CA THR A 134 0.58 1.89 6.00
C THR A 134 2.02 1.44 5.85
N THR A 135 2.55 1.56 4.64
CA THR A 135 3.92 1.16 4.33
C THR A 135 4.82 2.39 4.38
N THR A 136 5.94 2.24 5.07
CA THR A 136 6.91 3.31 5.20
C THR A 136 8.29 2.76 4.86
N VAL A 137 9.07 3.51 4.11
CA VAL A 137 10.43 3.10 3.77
C VAL A 137 11.32 3.28 5.00
N LYS A 138 12.16 2.30 5.26
CA LYS A 138 13.04 2.34 6.42
C LYS A 138 14.43 2.82 6.05
#